data_ff2f1694a7454a6599ff4b3f64b9ef82
#
_entry.id   ff2f1694a7454a6599ff4b3f64b9ef82
#
_cell.length_a   1.000
_cell.length_b   1.000
_cell.length_c   1.000
_cell.angle_alpha   90.00
_cell.angle_beta   90.00
_cell.angle_gamma   90.00
#
_symmetry.space_group_name_H-M   'P 1'
#
loop_
_entity.id
_entity.type
_entity.pdbx_description
1 polymer ?
#
loop_
_entity_poly.entity_id
_entity_poly.type
_entity_poly.pdbx_seq_one_letter_code
_entity_poly.pdbx_strand_id
1 'polypeptide(L)'
;MCIRDRPLSIKKKIISSSLLRKYLQSGRLNNVNKLLNRKWSIDGKVQKGRQLGKKIGFPTANIDIKNYVLAKPGVYAVKAKKIKSSKYIKGIANLGYRPTFNGKKILLEVHLFNFSGNLYNKYLRVEFLKFIRAEKKFKNVDQLKKQIKIDLVTAKKTK
;
A
#
# COMPACT_ATOMS: atom_id res chain seq x y z
N MET A 1 15.26 -0.17 39.84
CA MET A 1 15.58 -1.47 39.20
C MET A 1 14.95 -1.45 37.82
N CYS A 2 15.71 -1.19 36.75
CA CYS A 2 15.17 -1.16 35.38
C CYS A 2 14.89 -2.61 34.92
N ILE A 3 13.64 -2.96 34.82
CA ILE A 3 13.24 -4.20 34.14
C ILE A 3 13.62 -4.03 32.66
N ARG A 4 14.74 -4.62 32.25
CA ARG A 4 15.05 -4.77 30.83
C ARG A 4 14.07 -5.79 30.26
N ASP A 5 13.01 -5.28 29.62
CA ASP A 5 12.10 -6.14 28.88
C ASP A 5 12.90 -7.01 27.92
N ARG A 6 12.67 -8.31 27.97
CA ARG A 6 13.33 -9.25 27.05
C ARG A 6 12.93 -8.88 25.63
N PRO A 7 13.88 -8.76 24.71
CA PRO A 7 13.55 -8.41 23.33
C PRO A 7 12.60 -9.44 22.75
N LEU A 8 11.54 -8.96 22.08
CA LEU A 8 10.58 -9.81 21.40
C LEU A 8 11.31 -10.64 20.33
N SER A 9 11.19 -11.96 20.36
CA SER A 9 11.85 -12.84 19.42
C SER A 9 10.87 -13.83 18.79
N ILE A 10 11.05 -14.12 17.50
CA ILE A 10 10.35 -15.20 16.78
C ILE A 10 11.42 -16.14 16.22
N LYS A 11 11.33 -17.44 16.53
CA LYS A 11 12.28 -18.47 16.11
C LYS A 11 13.75 -18.08 16.39
N LYS A 12 14.04 -17.62 17.61
CA LYS A 12 15.37 -17.17 18.07
C LYS A 12 15.92 -15.91 17.37
N LYS A 13 15.14 -15.21 16.53
CA LYS A 13 15.54 -13.92 15.94
C LYS A 13 14.87 -12.78 16.68
N ILE A 14 15.69 -11.85 17.17
CA ILE A 14 15.20 -10.61 17.80
C ILE A 14 14.47 -9.77 16.75
N ILE A 15 13.24 -9.36 17.07
CA ILE A 15 12.47 -8.44 16.25
C ILE A 15 12.95 -7.03 16.55
N SER A 16 13.57 -6.38 15.56
CA SER A 16 13.97 -4.98 15.67
C SER A 16 13.28 -4.14 14.60
N SER A 17 13.11 -2.85 14.89
CA SER A 17 12.59 -1.89 13.92
C SER A 17 13.46 -1.83 12.65
N SER A 18 14.78 -1.99 12.79
CA SER A 18 15.71 -2.02 11.65
C SER A 18 15.47 -3.22 10.75
N LEU A 19 15.21 -4.40 11.31
CA LEU A 19 14.88 -5.61 10.54
C LEU A 19 13.57 -5.45 9.78
N LEU A 20 12.54 -4.88 10.44
CA LEU A 20 11.25 -4.58 9.79
C LEU A 20 11.39 -3.60 8.64
N ARG A 21 12.16 -2.51 8.82
CA ARG A 21 12.46 -1.53 7.75
C ARG A 21 13.16 -2.21 6.58
N LYS A 22 14.18 -3.04 6.83
CA LYS A 22 14.90 -3.80 5.79
C LYS A 22 13.96 -4.69 4.98
N TYR A 23 13.02 -5.40 5.63
CA TYR A 23 12.03 -6.22 4.94
C TYR A 23 11.01 -5.40 4.14
N LEU A 24 10.54 -4.27 4.67
CA LEU A 24 9.66 -3.36 3.94
C LEU A 24 10.35 -2.82 2.68
N GLN A 25 11.56 -2.31 2.81
CA GLN A 25 12.34 -1.74 1.71
C GLN A 25 12.73 -2.78 0.63
N SER A 26 12.88 -4.04 1.01
CA SER A 26 13.14 -5.13 0.06
C SER A 26 11.87 -5.77 -0.53
N GLY A 27 10.67 -5.32 -0.12
CA GLY A 27 9.39 -5.87 -0.59
C GLY A 27 9.02 -7.23 0.01
N ARG A 28 9.72 -7.67 1.06
CA ARG A 28 9.47 -8.95 1.76
C ARG A 28 8.29 -8.83 2.73
N LEU A 29 7.13 -8.47 2.20
CA LEU A 29 5.93 -8.16 2.98
C LEU A 29 5.45 -9.34 3.86
N ASN A 30 5.59 -10.58 3.37
CA ASN A 30 5.22 -11.76 4.16
C ASN A 30 6.04 -11.87 5.45
N ASN A 31 7.34 -11.52 5.40
CA ASN A 31 8.19 -11.52 6.58
C ASN A 31 7.79 -10.42 7.56
N VAL A 32 7.45 -9.24 7.05
CA VAL A 32 6.93 -8.12 7.86
C VAL A 32 5.65 -8.54 8.58
N ASN A 33 4.69 -9.09 7.86
CA ASN A 33 3.40 -9.50 8.41
C ASN A 33 3.56 -10.60 9.48
N LYS A 34 4.48 -11.55 9.26
CA LYS A 34 4.81 -12.58 10.27
C LYS A 34 5.42 -11.98 11.53
N LEU A 35 6.39 -11.07 11.39
CA LEU A 35 7.05 -10.43 12.52
C LEU A 35 6.10 -9.52 13.31
N LEU A 36 5.19 -8.84 12.64
CA LEU A 36 4.19 -7.99 13.28
C LEU A 36 3.00 -8.78 13.87
N ASN A 37 2.87 -10.05 13.54
CA ASN A 37 1.67 -10.88 13.81
C ASN A 37 0.36 -10.22 13.33
N ARG A 38 0.45 -9.38 12.31
CA ARG A 38 -0.67 -8.70 11.65
C ARG A 38 -0.27 -8.24 10.26
N LYS A 39 -1.26 -7.88 9.42
CA LYS A 39 -0.97 -7.24 8.14
C LYS A 39 -0.40 -5.85 8.37
N TRP A 40 0.70 -5.54 7.69
CA TRP A 40 1.22 -4.18 7.67
C TRP A 40 0.20 -3.26 7.00
N SER A 41 -0.07 -2.11 7.61
CA SER A 41 -1.12 -1.22 7.15
C SER A 41 -0.68 0.24 7.22
N ILE A 42 -1.31 1.05 6.38
CA ILE A 42 -1.21 2.50 6.35
C ILE A 42 -2.60 3.07 6.60
N ASP A 43 -2.71 3.97 7.57
CA ASP A 43 -3.91 4.75 7.84
C ASP A 43 -3.70 6.17 7.30
N GLY A 44 -4.65 6.68 6.52
CA GLY A 44 -4.51 8.03 6.00
C GLY A 44 -5.79 8.61 5.42
N LYS A 45 -5.80 9.94 5.35
CA LYS A 45 -6.91 10.70 4.77
C LYS A 45 -6.83 10.68 3.26
N VAL A 46 -7.95 10.39 2.61
CA VAL A 46 -8.06 10.44 1.14
C VAL A 46 -8.10 11.89 0.68
N GLN A 47 -7.16 12.25 -0.16
CA GLN A 47 -7.00 13.57 -0.75
C GLN A 47 -7.44 13.56 -2.21
N LYS A 48 -7.82 14.74 -2.73
CA LYS A 48 -8.09 14.93 -4.15
C LYS A 48 -6.76 14.86 -4.93
N GLY A 49 -6.69 13.98 -5.93
CA GLY A 49 -5.55 13.83 -6.83
C GLY A 49 -5.85 14.36 -8.23
N ARG A 50 -4.94 14.11 -9.19
CA ARG A 50 -5.12 14.48 -10.61
C ARG A 50 -6.23 13.72 -11.33
N GLN A 51 -6.84 12.72 -10.69
CA GLN A 51 -7.92 11.88 -11.22
C GLN A 51 -7.61 11.16 -12.56
N LEU A 52 -6.33 10.96 -12.87
CA LEU A 52 -5.91 10.28 -14.11
C LEU A 52 -6.46 8.85 -14.18
N GLY A 53 -6.46 8.14 -13.05
CA GLY A 53 -7.04 6.80 -12.96
C GLY A 53 -8.51 6.77 -13.34
N LYS A 54 -9.29 7.78 -12.93
CA LYS A 54 -10.71 7.91 -13.30
C LYS A 54 -10.89 8.03 -14.82
N LYS A 55 -10.04 8.83 -15.48
CA LYS A 55 -10.10 9.04 -16.94
C LYS A 55 -9.85 7.75 -17.74
N ILE A 56 -9.07 6.82 -17.19
CA ILE A 56 -8.73 5.55 -17.84
C ILE A 56 -9.55 4.36 -17.34
N GLY A 57 -10.59 4.61 -16.51
CA GLY A 57 -11.51 3.58 -16.00
C GLY A 57 -11.09 2.91 -14.68
N PHE A 58 -10.01 3.38 -14.02
CA PHE A 58 -9.52 2.84 -12.75
C PHE A 58 -9.43 3.95 -11.69
N PRO A 59 -10.57 4.41 -11.13
CA PRO A 59 -10.56 5.48 -10.13
C PRO A 59 -9.74 5.08 -8.90
N THR A 60 -8.86 5.98 -8.42
CA THR A 60 -7.98 5.76 -7.29
C THR A 60 -8.22 6.76 -6.16
N ALA A 61 -8.15 6.28 -4.92
CA ALA A 61 -8.06 7.10 -3.72
C ALA A 61 -6.58 7.43 -3.45
N ASN A 62 -6.25 8.70 -3.33
CA ASN A 62 -4.89 9.17 -3.08
C ASN A 62 -4.70 9.40 -1.58
N ILE A 63 -3.72 8.75 -0.97
CA ILE A 63 -3.41 8.85 0.46
C ILE A 63 -2.00 9.38 0.62
N ASP A 64 -1.86 10.44 1.41
CA ASP A 64 -0.56 11.00 1.80
C ASP A 64 0.04 10.18 2.94
N ILE A 65 1.29 9.73 2.79
CA ILE A 65 1.94 8.80 3.72
C ILE A 65 3.22 9.37 4.35
N LYS A 66 3.27 10.67 4.58
CA LYS A 66 4.47 11.39 5.07
C LYS A 66 5.16 10.75 6.29
N ASN A 67 4.39 10.16 7.19
CA ASN A 67 4.86 9.67 8.50
C ASN A 67 5.12 8.16 8.54
N TYR A 68 5.10 7.49 7.39
CA TYR A 68 5.32 6.04 7.34
C TYR A 68 6.71 5.68 6.81
N VAL A 69 7.24 4.58 7.31
CA VAL A 69 8.42 3.95 6.70
C VAL A 69 8.07 3.51 5.29
N LEU A 70 8.86 3.98 4.33
CA LEU A 70 8.63 3.64 2.93
C LEU A 70 8.91 2.16 2.69
N ALA A 71 7.88 1.43 2.27
CA ALA A 71 8.05 0.11 1.69
C ALA A 71 8.59 0.23 0.25
N LYS A 72 9.04 -0.89 -0.32
CA LYS A 72 9.53 -0.92 -1.71
C LYS A 72 8.50 -0.30 -2.65
N PRO A 73 8.86 0.73 -3.45
CA PRO A 73 7.93 1.31 -4.42
C PRO A 73 7.44 0.27 -5.43
N GLY A 74 6.15 0.31 -5.74
CA GLY A 74 5.54 -0.64 -6.67
C GLY A 74 4.06 -0.88 -6.40
N VAL A 75 3.55 -1.93 -7.04
CA VAL A 75 2.15 -2.31 -7.03
C VAL A 75 1.92 -3.46 -6.04
N TYR A 76 0.87 -3.33 -5.25
CA TYR A 76 0.51 -4.25 -4.18
C TYR A 76 -0.95 -4.70 -4.28
N ALA A 77 -1.21 -5.97 -3.98
CA ALA A 77 -2.54 -6.41 -3.59
C ALA A 77 -2.83 -5.91 -2.18
N VAL A 78 -3.98 -5.30 -1.98
CA VAL A 78 -4.39 -4.70 -0.71
C VAL A 78 -5.84 -5.02 -0.38
N LYS A 79 -6.22 -4.81 0.88
CA LYS A 79 -7.61 -4.61 1.27
C LYS A 79 -7.70 -3.34 2.10
N ALA A 80 -8.77 -2.59 1.92
CA ALA A 80 -8.95 -1.35 2.65
C ALA A 80 -10.35 -1.23 3.23
N LYS A 81 -10.45 -0.45 4.30
CA LYS A 81 -11.72 -0.08 4.94
C LYS A 81 -11.68 1.35 5.42
N LYS A 82 -12.85 1.98 5.56
CA LYS A 82 -12.97 3.21 6.35
C LYS A 82 -12.65 2.88 7.81
N ILE A 83 -11.93 3.75 8.51
CA ILE A 83 -11.50 3.45 9.90
C ILE A 83 -12.66 3.07 10.81
N LYS A 84 -13.82 3.73 10.65
CA LYS A 84 -15.04 3.46 11.42
C LYS A 84 -15.87 2.25 10.92
N SER A 85 -15.40 1.53 9.87
CA SER A 85 -16.13 0.39 9.29
C SER A 85 -15.41 -0.91 9.60
N SER A 86 -16.16 -1.98 9.80
CA SER A 86 -15.64 -3.34 9.88
C SER A 86 -15.39 -3.97 8.50
N LYS A 87 -16.08 -3.50 7.46
CA LYS A 87 -16.08 -4.10 6.12
C LYS A 87 -14.83 -3.73 5.33
N TYR A 88 -14.01 -4.72 4.99
CA TYR A 88 -12.88 -4.60 4.08
C TYR A 88 -13.31 -4.82 2.62
N ILE A 89 -12.70 -4.06 1.73
CA ILE A 89 -12.84 -4.18 0.28
C ILE A 89 -11.47 -4.47 -0.30
N LYS A 90 -11.36 -5.51 -1.13
CA LYS A 90 -10.11 -5.84 -1.83
C LYS A 90 -9.81 -4.79 -2.90
N GLY A 91 -8.54 -4.62 -3.20
CA GLY A 91 -8.09 -3.66 -4.18
C GLY A 91 -6.64 -3.86 -4.58
N ILE A 92 -6.17 -2.92 -5.36
CA ILE A 92 -4.78 -2.79 -5.77
C ILE A 92 -4.28 -1.40 -5.37
N ALA A 93 -3.03 -1.30 -4.96
CA ALA A 93 -2.43 -0.02 -4.60
C ALA A 93 -1.09 0.16 -5.31
N ASN A 94 -0.83 1.37 -5.78
CA ASN A 94 0.49 1.81 -6.21
C ASN A 94 1.10 2.70 -5.12
N LEU A 95 2.26 2.29 -4.64
CA LEU A 95 3.09 3.04 -3.71
C LEU A 95 4.28 3.58 -4.49
N GLY A 96 4.40 4.89 -4.60
CA GLY A 96 5.46 5.46 -5.43
C GLY A 96 5.79 6.90 -5.13
N TYR A 97 6.81 7.38 -5.81
CA TYR A 97 7.24 8.76 -5.76
C TYR A 97 6.55 9.58 -6.85
N ARG A 98 6.06 10.73 -6.47
CA ARG A 98 5.52 11.72 -7.40
C ARG A 98 6.39 12.96 -7.40
N PRO A 99 6.89 13.39 -8.58
CA PRO A 99 7.57 14.67 -8.69
C PRO A 99 6.64 15.83 -8.31
N THR A 100 7.15 16.76 -7.53
CA THR A 100 6.51 18.04 -7.17
C THR A 100 7.50 19.16 -7.40
N PHE A 101 7.04 20.42 -7.40
CA PHE A 101 7.94 21.59 -7.54
C PHE A 101 9.04 21.62 -6.46
N ASN A 102 8.74 21.11 -5.26
CA ASN A 102 9.67 21.12 -4.11
C ASN A 102 10.28 19.74 -3.81
N GLY A 103 10.43 18.85 -4.81
CA GLY A 103 11.04 17.55 -4.63
C GLY A 103 10.14 16.37 -5.00
N LYS A 104 10.21 15.29 -4.22
CA LYS A 104 9.42 14.06 -4.45
C LYS A 104 8.46 13.85 -3.29
N LYS A 105 7.19 13.71 -3.59
CA LYS A 105 6.16 13.31 -2.63
C LYS A 105 5.89 11.81 -2.75
N ILE A 106 5.83 11.13 -1.62
CA ILE A 106 5.40 9.72 -1.58
C ILE A 106 3.88 9.69 -1.55
N LEU A 107 3.31 8.90 -2.43
CA LEU A 107 1.87 8.78 -2.59
C LEU A 107 1.46 7.30 -2.63
N LEU A 108 0.37 6.99 -1.93
CA LEU A 108 -0.32 5.71 -2.02
C LEU A 108 -1.63 5.93 -2.80
N GLU A 109 -1.72 5.34 -3.98
CA GLU A 109 -2.90 5.37 -4.84
C GLU A 109 -3.62 4.03 -4.77
N VAL A 110 -4.85 4.00 -4.23
CA VAL A 110 -5.61 2.77 -3.97
C VAL A 110 -6.83 2.69 -4.87
N HIS A 111 -6.94 1.65 -5.69
CA HIS A 111 -8.12 1.30 -6.46
C HIS A 111 -8.84 0.14 -5.78
N LEU A 112 -10.09 0.34 -5.34
CA LEU A 112 -10.92 -0.66 -4.68
C LEU A 112 -11.83 -1.37 -5.69
N PHE A 113 -11.88 -2.69 -5.63
CA PHE A 113 -12.69 -3.49 -6.55
C PHE A 113 -14.19 -3.35 -6.25
N ASN A 114 -14.97 -3.19 -7.32
CA ASN A 114 -16.44 -3.11 -7.22
C ASN A 114 -16.92 -2.08 -6.19
N PHE A 115 -16.17 -1.00 -6.01
CA PHE A 115 -16.53 0.09 -5.11
C PHE A 115 -17.02 1.29 -5.91
N SER A 116 -18.24 1.69 -5.63
CA SER A 116 -18.82 2.95 -6.07
C SER A 116 -19.09 3.82 -4.84
N GLY A 117 -18.61 5.06 -4.85
CA GLY A 117 -18.86 5.99 -3.76
C GLY A 117 -17.74 7.00 -3.57
N ASN A 118 -18.02 8.01 -2.74
CA ASN A 118 -17.09 9.09 -2.45
C ASN A 118 -16.24 8.73 -1.21
N LEU A 119 -14.93 8.72 -1.39
CA LEU A 119 -13.92 8.49 -0.33
C LEU A 119 -13.18 9.77 0.06
N TYR A 120 -13.38 10.89 -0.62
CA TYR A 120 -12.68 12.13 -0.31
C TYR A 120 -12.91 12.56 1.14
N ASN A 121 -11.87 13.04 1.77
CA ASN A 121 -11.84 13.43 3.17
C ASN A 121 -12.15 12.32 4.19
N LYS A 122 -12.32 11.07 3.75
CA LYS A 122 -12.46 9.91 4.65
C LYS A 122 -11.09 9.33 5.00
N TYR A 123 -10.97 8.78 6.21
CA TYR A 123 -9.79 8.04 6.62
C TYR A 123 -9.95 6.58 6.24
N LEU A 124 -8.96 6.04 5.54
CA LEU A 124 -8.87 4.64 5.17
C LEU A 124 -7.73 3.96 5.91
N ARG A 125 -7.97 2.73 6.34
CA ARG A 125 -6.92 1.76 6.66
C ARG A 125 -6.70 0.88 5.45
N VAL A 126 -5.46 0.84 4.96
CA VAL A 126 -5.03 0.03 3.82
C VAL A 126 -4.07 -1.04 4.31
N GLU A 127 -4.47 -2.29 4.29
CA GLU A 127 -3.66 -3.45 4.65
C GLU A 127 -3.01 -4.05 3.41
N PHE A 128 -1.70 -4.27 3.48
CA PHE A 128 -0.90 -4.80 2.38
C PHE A 128 -0.84 -6.31 2.46
N LEU A 129 -1.32 -6.97 1.41
CA LEU A 129 -1.41 -8.44 1.34
C LEU A 129 -0.20 -9.04 0.65
N LYS A 130 0.16 -8.53 -0.55
CA LYS A 130 1.25 -9.07 -1.38
C LYS A 130 1.86 -7.99 -2.27
N PHE A 131 3.18 -7.99 -2.42
CA PHE A 131 3.89 -7.23 -3.45
C PHE A 131 3.68 -7.91 -4.80
N ILE A 132 3.20 -7.19 -5.80
CA ILE A 132 2.93 -7.71 -7.15
C ILE A 132 4.13 -7.45 -8.05
N ARG A 133 4.56 -6.17 -8.18
CA ARG A 133 5.68 -5.78 -9.03
C ARG A 133 6.24 -4.41 -8.66
N ALA A 134 7.44 -4.11 -9.12
CA ALA A 134 8.00 -2.76 -9.05
C ALA A 134 7.28 -1.79 -10.00
N GLU A 135 7.51 -0.49 -9.80
CA GLU A 135 7.03 0.54 -10.72
C GLU A 135 7.60 0.32 -12.13
N LYS A 136 6.79 0.63 -13.14
CA LYS A 136 7.19 0.62 -14.55
C LYS A 136 6.76 1.93 -15.21
N LYS A 137 7.59 2.42 -16.11
CA LYS A 137 7.21 3.48 -17.04
C LYS A 137 6.54 2.86 -18.27
N PHE A 138 5.51 3.50 -18.79
CA PHE A 138 4.78 3.06 -19.98
C PHE A 138 4.91 4.11 -21.08
N LYS A 139 5.06 3.67 -22.32
CA LYS A 139 5.19 4.56 -23.48
C LYS A 139 3.85 5.25 -23.83
N ASN A 140 2.74 4.57 -23.56
CA ASN A 140 1.40 5.07 -23.85
C ASN A 140 0.36 4.54 -22.85
N VAL A 141 -0.85 5.12 -22.91
CA VAL A 141 -1.97 4.79 -22.00
C VAL A 141 -2.46 3.36 -22.20
N ASP A 142 -2.39 2.81 -23.41
CA ASP A 142 -2.90 1.46 -23.69
C ASP A 142 -2.02 0.38 -23.04
N GLN A 143 -0.69 0.56 -23.07
CA GLN A 143 0.22 -0.31 -22.33
C GLN A 143 -0.03 -0.25 -20.82
N LEU A 144 -0.27 0.95 -20.28
CA LEU A 144 -0.63 1.13 -18.88
C LEU A 144 -1.94 0.39 -18.56
N LYS A 145 -2.98 0.55 -19.37
CA LYS A 145 -4.27 -0.14 -19.17
C LYS A 145 -4.12 -1.67 -19.23
N LYS A 146 -3.36 -2.20 -20.20
CA LYS A 146 -3.08 -3.64 -20.31
C LYS A 146 -2.40 -4.16 -19.04
N GLN A 147 -1.37 -3.45 -18.56
CA GLN A 147 -0.67 -3.85 -17.35
C GLN A 147 -1.57 -3.78 -16.11
N ILE A 148 -2.38 -2.74 -15.95
CA ILE A 148 -3.33 -2.63 -14.84
C ILE A 148 -4.28 -3.84 -14.82
N LYS A 149 -4.81 -4.26 -15.97
CA LYS A 149 -5.68 -5.45 -16.06
C LYS A 149 -4.98 -6.72 -15.52
N ILE A 150 -3.71 -6.94 -15.89
CA ILE A 150 -2.91 -8.07 -15.42
C ILE A 150 -2.72 -7.98 -13.89
N ASP A 151 -2.38 -6.79 -13.39
CA ASP A 151 -2.17 -6.54 -11.95
C ASP A 151 -3.46 -6.80 -11.16
N LEU A 152 -4.63 -6.38 -11.70
CA LEU A 152 -5.95 -6.62 -11.09
C LEU A 152 -6.27 -8.12 -10.97
N VAL A 153 -5.99 -8.91 -12.02
CA VAL A 153 -6.19 -10.37 -11.99
C VAL A 153 -5.32 -11.00 -10.90
N THR A 154 -4.06 -10.58 -10.80
CA THR A 154 -3.12 -11.06 -9.78
C THR A 154 -3.59 -10.70 -8.37
N ALA A 155 -4.05 -9.46 -8.18
CA ALA A 155 -4.53 -8.99 -6.89
C ALA A 155 -5.82 -9.70 -6.44
N LYS A 156 -6.76 -9.98 -7.36
CA LYS A 156 -8.00 -10.70 -7.07
C LYS A 156 -7.74 -12.13 -6.56
N LYS A 157 -6.72 -12.81 -7.10
CA LYS A 157 -6.30 -14.16 -6.68
C LYS A 157 -5.58 -14.18 -5.33
N THR A 158 -5.15 -13.04 -4.80
CA THR A 158 -4.45 -12.96 -3.52
C THR A 158 -5.45 -13.12 -2.36
N LYS A 159 -5.16 -14.05 -1.45
CA LYS A 159 -5.94 -14.31 -0.22
C LYS A 159 -5.59 -13.32 0.90
#